data_7743aa72f1bda463023da1b5802fd122
#
_entry.id   7743aa72f1bda463023da1b5802fd122
#
_cell.length_a   1.000
_cell.length_b   1.000
_cell.length_c   1.000
_cell.angle_alpha   90.00
_cell.angle_beta   90.00
_cell.angle_gamma   90.00
#
_symmetry.space_group_name_H-M   'P 1'
#
loop_
_entity.id
_entity.type
_entity.pdbx_description
1 polymer ?
#
loop_
_entity_poly.entity_id
_entity_poly.type
_entity_poly.pdbx_seq_one_letter_code
_entity_poly.pdbx_strand_id
1 'polypeptide(L)'
;MAMRRWTDAGTTWFAISGVGRELAAPAERLLMDYQRDGGEWRRGYPADTPGLDICWQNFTSCAELMLRQAARLQPVPWRETLHELCRRTSGRESGWWLAGSTALAVRGASIEPGDIDLVCSGDAARSLGTIFADALIEPVVYDTSSPISDYWGRAFVTARLEWIGAPKAGVDSPSPSDFGPVAASRLETVTWEGWQLRVPPLDLQRAVSQRRELTTRVALIDAMLNQ
;
A
#
# COMPACT_ATOMS: atom_id res chain seq x y z
N MET A 1 1.41 -18.79 -14.93
CA MET A 1 1.79 -17.36 -14.85
C MET A 1 3.20 -17.19 -15.36
N ALA A 2 3.46 -16.22 -16.24
CA ALA A 2 4.77 -15.90 -16.77
C ALA A 2 5.09 -14.44 -16.50
N MET A 3 6.35 -14.14 -16.22
CA MET A 3 6.85 -12.79 -15.98
C MET A 3 7.99 -12.52 -16.94
N ARG A 4 8.05 -11.32 -17.47
CA ARG A 4 9.13 -10.88 -18.35
C ARG A 4 9.54 -9.44 -18.11
N ARG A 5 10.79 -9.16 -18.37
CA ARG A 5 11.38 -7.84 -18.33
C ARG A 5 12.11 -7.57 -19.63
N TRP A 6 12.01 -6.35 -20.12
CA TRP A 6 12.78 -5.88 -21.26
C TRP A 6 12.96 -4.37 -21.20
N THR A 7 13.90 -3.84 -21.97
CA THR A 7 14.09 -2.40 -22.10
C THR A 7 13.90 -2.03 -23.57
N ASP A 8 13.10 -1.02 -23.81
CA ASP A 8 12.85 -0.47 -25.13
C ASP A 8 12.64 1.04 -25.04
N ALA A 9 13.20 1.79 -25.99
CA ALA A 9 13.09 3.25 -26.09
C ALA A 9 13.31 4.00 -24.76
N GLY A 10 14.31 3.57 -23.97
CA GLY A 10 14.64 4.20 -22.68
C GLY A 10 13.69 3.84 -21.52
N THR A 11 12.79 2.88 -21.73
CA THR A 11 11.86 2.38 -20.70
C THR A 11 12.14 0.91 -20.41
N THR A 12 12.30 0.57 -19.14
CA THR A 12 12.33 -0.81 -18.67
C THR A 12 10.93 -1.23 -18.24
N TRP A 13 10.45 -2.31 -18.80
CA TRP A 13 9.12 -2.85 -18.57
C TRP A 13 9.16 -4.07 -17.66
N PHE A 14 8.26 -4.12 -16.70
CA PHE A 14 7.91 -5.31 -15.93
C PHE A 14 6.54 -5.78 -16.37
N ALA A 15 6.42 -7.07 -16.69
CA ALA A 15 5.17 -7.61 -17.17
C ALA A 15 4.85 -8.98 -16.55
N ILE A 16 3.56 -9.23 -16.40
CA ILE A 16 2.98 -10.48 -15.92
C ILE A 16 1.85 -10.92 -16.85
N SER A 17 1.85 -12.19 -17.24
CA SER A 17 0.84 -12.78 -18.13
C SER A 17 0.49 -14.21 -17.71
N GLY A 18 -0.55 -14.78 -18.32
CA GLY A 18 -0.99 -16.14 -18.02
C GLY A 18 -1.45 -16.33 -16.57
N VAL A 19 -2.03 -15.28 -15.98
CA VAL A 19 -2.61 -15.34 -14.62
C VAL A 19 -3.83 -16.28 -14.66
N GLY A 20 -3.86 -17.27 -13.77
CA GLY A 20 -4.97 -18.22 -13.65
C GLY A 20 -6.30 -17.52 -13.37
N ARG A 21 -7.39 -18.14 -13.80
CA ARG A 21 -8.75 -17.54 -13.71
C ARG A 21 -9.12 -17.15 -12.28
N GLU A 22 -8.69 -17.94 -11.28
CA GLU A 22 -8.93 -17.71 -9.86
C GLU A 22 -8.17 -16.48 -9.31
N LEU A 23 -7.11 -16.06 -10.00
CA LEU A 23 -6.29 -14.90 -9.64
C LEU A 23 -6.58 -13.66 -10.51
N ALA A 24 -7.46 -13.76 -11.50
CA ALA A 24 -7.71 -12.68 -12.46
C ALA A 24 -8.26 -11.41 -11.77
N ALA A 25 -9.30 -11.53 -10.93
CA ALA A 25 -9.86 -10.39 -10.22
C ALA A 25 -8.91 -9.81 -9.15
N PRO A 26 -8.16 -10.62 -8.35
CA PRO A 26 -7.04 -10.12 -7.56
C PRO A 26 -5.98 -9.37 -8.37
N ALA A 27 -5.58 -9.89 -9.53
CA ALA A 27 -4.60 -9.24 -10.40
C ALA A 27 -5.07 -7.88 -10.88
N GLU A 28 -6.33 -7.74 -11.29
CA GLU A 28 -6.90 -6.44 -11.70
C GLU A 28 -6.87 -5.40 -10.58
N ARG A 29 -7.07 -5.81 -9.34
CA ARG A 29 -6.98 -4.88 -8.19
C ARG A 29 -5.53 -4.53 -7.81
N LEU A 30 -4.63 -5.52 -7.79
CA LEU A 30 -3.24 -5.32 -7.39
C LEU A 30 -2.40 -4.61 -8.44
N LEU A 31 -2.71 -4.85 -9.72
CA LEU A 31 -1.98 -4.33 -10.86
C LEU A 31 -2.75 -3.20 -11.55
N MET A 32 -3.59 -2.47 -10.79
CA MET A 32 -4.44 -1.40 -11.35
C MET A 32 -3.64 -0.28 -12.02
N ASP A 33 -2.39 -0.06 -11.57
CA ASP A 33 -1.46 0.92 -12.15
C ASP A 33 -0.69 0.38 -13.37
N TYR A 34 -0.90 -0.89 -13.70
CA TYR A 34 -0.30 -1.55 -14.85
C TYR A 34 -1.18 -1.36 -16.08
N GLN A 35 -0.57 -1.06 -17.20
CA GLN A 35 -1.26 -1.07 -18.49
C GLN A 35 -1.63 -2.51 -18.86
N ARG A 36 -2.83 -2.70 -19.39
CA ARG A 36 -3.29 -4.00 -19.87
C ARG A 36 -3.23 -4.05 -21.39
N ASP A 37 -2.51 -5.04 -21.93
CA ASP A 37 -2.39 -5.28 -23.36
C ASP A 37 -2.43 -6.79 -23.63
N GLY A 38 -3.41 -7.25 -24.43
CA GLY A 38 -3.50 -8.64 -24.87
C GLY A 38 -3.52 -9.71 -23.75
N GLY A 39 -4.01 -9.37 -22.52
CA GLY A 39 -4.00 -10.30 -21.38
C GLY A 39 -2.72 -10.26 -20.53
N GLU A 40 -1.84 -9.32 -20.83
CA GLU A 40 -0.64 -9.01 -20.06
C GLU A 40 -0.86 -7.70 -19.28
N TRP A 41 -0.41 -7.65 -18.04
CA TRP A 41 -0.26 -6.43 -17.24
C TRP A 41 1.19 -6.00 -17.32
N ARG A 42 1.47 -4.75 -17.70
CA ARG A 42 2.82 -4.21 -17.81
C ARG A 42 2.93 -2.82 -17.21
N ARG A 43 4.06 -2.55 -16.56
CA ARG A 43 4.43 -1.23 -16.04
C ARG A 43 5.83 -0.85 -16.50
N GLY A 44 5.96 0.37 -17.00
CA GLY A 44 7.23 0.92 -17.47
C GLY A 44 7.86 1.88 -16.47
N TYR A 45 9.18 1.84 -16.38
CA TYR A 45 9.99 2.74 -15.58
C TYR A 45 11.12 3.31 -16.47
N PRO A 46 11.58 4.56 -16.27
CA PRO A 46 12.80 5.03 -16.95
C PRO A 46 13.94 4.03 -16.74
N ALA A 47 14.67 3.72 -17.81
CA ALA A 47 15.67 2.64 -17.77
C ALA A 47 16.85 2.93 -16.81
N ASP A 48 17.08 4.20 -16.50
CA ASP A 48 18.08 4.70 -15.56
C ASP A 48 17.56 4.79 -14.10
N THR A 49 16.32 4.34 -13.84
CA THR A 49 15.77 4.34 -12.48
C THR A 49 16.59 3.41 -11.57
N PRO A 50 17.12 3.92 -10.45
CA PRO A 50 17.92 3.11 -9.54
C PRO A 50 17.16 1.93 -8.96
N GLY A 51 17.82 0.79 -8.80
CA GLY A 51 17.28 -0.39 -8.09
C GLY A 51 16.30 -1.25 -8.89
N LEU A 52 16.09 -1.00 -10.20
CA LEU A 52 15.18 -1.80 -11.03
C LEU A 52 15.50 -3.30 -11.02
N ASP A 53 16.78 -3.68 -10.93
CA ASP A 53 17.19 -5.10 -10.89
C ASP A 53 16.70 -5.78 -9.61
N ILE A 54 16.83 -5.11 -8.48
CA ILE A 54 16.37 -5.61 -7.17
C ILE A 54 14.83 -5.66 -7.15
N CYS A 55 14.16 -4.60 -7.61
CA CYS A 55 12.70 -4.57 -7.71
C CYS A 55 12.18 -5.72 -8.58
N TRP A 56 12.83 -5.99 -9.73
CA TRP A 56 12.45 -7.09 -10.60
C TRP A 56 12.63 -8.45 -9.93
N GLN A 57 13.79 -8.69 -9.27
CA GLN A 57 14.05 -9.94 -8.55
C GLN A 57 13.00 -10.16 -7.45
N ASN A 58 12.70 -9.15 -6.65
CA ASN A 58 11.69 -9.22 -5.60
C ASN A 58 10.30 -9.45 -6.19
N PHE A 59 9.91 -8.69 -7.22
CA PHE A 59 8.62 -8.85 -7.89
C PHE A 59 8.43 -10.29 -8.39
N THR A 60 9.44 -10.85 -9.09
CA THR A 60 9.34 -12.20 -9.63
C THR A 60 9.29 -13.28 -8.53
N SER A 61 9.94 -13.03 -7.40
CA SER A 61 9.96 -13.99 -6.28
C SER A 61 8.63 -14.04 -5.50
N CYS A 62 7.87 -12.95 -5.46
CA CYS A 62 6.68 -12.83 -4.60
C CYS A 62 5.36 -12.66 -5.36
N ALA A 63 5.36 -12.38 -6.68
CA ALA A 63 4.15 -12.00 -7.41
C ALA A 63 3.01 -13.03 -7.30
N GLU A 64 3.30 -14.33 -7.39
CA GLU A 64 2.28 -15.36 -7.24
C GLU A 64 1.72 -15.38 -5.82
N LEU A 65 2.60 -15.35 -4.80
CA LEU A 65 2.18 -15.31 -3.39
C LEU A 65 1.31 -14.07 -3.10
N MET A 66 1.73 -12.91 -3.59
CA MET A 66 1.00 -11.67 -3.45
C MET A 66 -0.41 -11.76 -4.06
N LEU A 67 -0.54 -12.32 -5.26
CA LEU A 67 -1.83 -12.56 -5.90
C LEU A 67 -2.70 -13.56 -5.12
N ARG A 68 -2.10 -14.64 -4.60
CA ARG A 68 -2.81 -15.64 -3.80
C ARG A 68 -3.27 -15.08 -2.46
N GLN A 69 -2.47 -14.22 -1.82
CA GLN A 69 -2.87 -13.48 -0.62
C GLN A 69 -4.04 -12.53 -0.91
N ALA A 70 -3.99 -11.78 -2.01
CA ALA A 70 -5.08 -10.89 -2.43
C ALA A 70 -6.36 -11.65 -2.79
N ALA A 71 -6.24 -12.89 -3.29
CA ALA A 71 -7.35 -13.80 -3.54
C ALA A 71 -7.86 -14.50 -2.27
N ARG A 72 -7.24 -14.30 -1.12
CA ARG A 72 -7.51 -15.03 0.13
C ARG A 72 -7.32 -16.57 -0.01
N LEU A 73 -6.52 -17.01 -0.97
CA LEU A 73 -6.10 -18.41 -1.15
C LEU A 73 -4.86 -18.75 -0.30
N GLN A 74 -4.22 -17.74 0.26
CA GLN A 74 -3.13 -17.86 1.22
C GLN A 74 -3.36 -16.82 2.34
N PRO A 75 -2.96 -17.13 3.59
CA PRO A 75 -2.99 -16.17 4.69
C PRO A 75 -2.18 -14.91 4.35
N VAL A 76 -2.60 -13.78 4.88
CA VAL A 76 -1.86 -12.53 4.80
C VAL A 76 -1.20 -12.28 6.15
N PRO A 77 0.11 -12.50 6.29
CA PRO A 77 0.82 -12.31 7.56
C PRO A 77 1.09 -10.81 7.80
N TRP A 78 0.01 -10.02 7.89
CA TRP A 78 0.08 -8.59 8.06
C TRP A 78 0.73 -8.17 9.39
N ARG A 79 0.55 -8.98 10.46
CA ARG A 79 1.14 -8.69 11.77
C ARG A 79 2.67 -8.75 11.71
N GLU A 80 3.21 -9.77 11.08
CA GLU A 80 4.65 -9.95 10.87
C GLU A 80 5.23 -8.82 10.01
N THR A 81 4.52 -8.44 8.94
CA THR A 81 4.92 -7.29 8.10
C THR A 81 4.89 -5.98 8.88
N LEU A 82 3.87 -5.76 9.72
CA LEU A 82 3.77 -4.55 10.54
C LEU A 82 4.86 -4.51 11.63
N HIS A 83 5.17 -5.65 12.26
CA HIS A 83 6.30 -5.73 13.19
C HIS A 83 7.63 -5.38 12.52
N GLU A 84 7.86 -5.89 11.33
CA GLU A 84 9.08 -5.60 10.57
C GLU A 84 9.15 -4.13 10.15
N LEU A 85 8.02 -3.53 9.74
CA LEU A 85 7.94 -2.09 9.50
C LEU A 85 8.33 -1.29 10.76
N CYS A 86 7.70 -1.58 11.89
CA CYS A 86 7.99 -0.91 13.15
C CYS A 86 9.47 -1.06 13.56
N ARG A 87 10.01 -2.28 13.44
CA ARG A 87 11.41 -2.57 13.76
C ARG A 87 12.39 -1.78 12.88
N ARG A 88 12.16 -1.75 11.56
CA ARG A 88 13.03 -1.04 10.59
C ARG A 88 12.94 0.48 10.72
N THR A 89 11.79 1.01 11.15
CA THR A 89 11.59 2.46 11.31
C THR A 89 11.83 2.95 12.74
N SER A 90 12.09 2.06 13.70
CA SER A 90 12.36 2.39 15.10
C SER A 90 13.54 3.36 15.24
N GLY A 91 13.40 4.37 16.12
CA GLY A 91 14.44 5.39 16.37
C GLY A 91 14.59 6.44 15.28
N ARG A 92 13.72 6.41 14.24
CA ARG A 92 13.68 7.42 13.17
C ARG A 92 12.41 8.26 13.31
N GLU A 93 12.43 9.52 12.86
CA GLU A 93 11.20 10.28 12.71
C GLU A 93 10.33 9.59 11.66
N SER A 94 9.29 8.92 12.15
CA SER A 94 8.42 8.10 11.33
C SER A 94 7.37 8.94 10.62
N GLY A 95 7.63 9.91 9.85
CA GLY A 95 6.61 10.78 9.19
C GLY A 95 5.48 10.02 8.46
N TRP A 96 5.13 8.81 8.92
CA TRP A 96 4.08 7.95 8.37
C TRP A 96 3.01 7.60 9.42
N TRP A 97 1.82 7.21 8.92
CA TRP A 97 0.73 6.61 9.70
C TRP A 97 0.05 5.49 8.92
N LEU A 98 -0.63 4.61 9.64
CA LEU A 98 -1.42 3.54 9.04
C LEU A 98 -2.72 4.08 8.46
N ALA A 99 -3.15 3.52 7.34
CA ALA A 99 -4.45 3.76 6.73
C ALA A 99 -5.20 2.42 6.51
N GLY A 100 -6.34 2.50 5.85
CA GLY A 100 -7.08 1.32 5.39
C GLY A 100 -7.51 0.37 6.49
N SER A 101 -7.49 -0.93 6.19
CA SER A 101 -7.93 -1.99 7.11
C SER A 101 -6.96 -2.21 8.27
N THR A 102 -5.67 -1.99 8.05
CA THR A 102 -4.65 -2.17 9.09
C THR A 102 -4.83 -1.15 10.22
N ALA A 103 -5.20 0.10 9.91
CA ALA A 103 -5.51 1.11 10.92
C ALA A 103 -6.69 0.72 11.82
N LEU A 104 -7.67 -0.01 11.31
CA LEU A 104 -8.78 -0.56 12.10
C LEU A 104 -8.36 -1.79 12.91
N ALA A 105 -7.58 -2.69 12.31
CA ALA A 105 -7.13 -3.91 12.96
C ALA A 105 -6.26 -3.63 14.20
N VAL A 106 -5.36 -2.65 14.14
CA VAL A 106 -4.52 -2.26 15.29
C VAL A 106 -5.33 -1.60 16.42
N ARG A 107 -6.53 -1.11 16.15
CA ARG A 107 -7.50 -0.62 17.14
C ARG A 107 -8.32 -1.74 17.78
N GLY A 108 -8.16 -2.99 17.34
CA GLY A 108 -8.90 -4.14 17.83
C GLY A 108 -10.17 -4.48 17.03
N ALA A 109 -10.40 -3.87 15.87
CA ALA A 109 -11.49 -4.27 15.00
C ALA A 109 -11.28 -5.72 14.51
N SER A 110 -12.38 -6.51 14.48
CA SER A 110 -12.36 -7.88 13.92
C SER A 110 -12.35 -7.83 12.41
N ILE A 111 -11.19 -7.47 11.84
CA ILE A 111 -10.95 -7.39 10.41
C ILE A 111 -9.58 -7.97 10.08
N GLU A 112 -9.50 -8.73 8.98
CA GLU A 112 -8.24 -9.26 8.47
C GLU A 112 -7.73 -8.38 7.33
N PRO A 113 -6.65 -7.58 7.56
CA PRO A 113 -6.02 -6.78 6.52
C PRO A 113 -5.56 -7.62 5.33
N GLY A 114 -5.63 -7.04 4.13
CA GLY A 114 -5.11 -7.66 2.90
C GLY A 114 -3.69 -7.24 2.58
N ASP A 115 -3.26 -6.18 3.22
CA ASP A 115 -2.00 -5.48 3.03
C ASP A 115 -1.79 -4.47 4.15
N ILE A 116 -0.69 -3.75 4.10
CA ILE A 116 -0.41 -2.60 4.97
C ILE A 116 -0.38 -1.34 4.12
N ASP A 117 -1.36 -0.46 4.36
CA ASP A 117 -1.42 0.85 3.73
C ASP A 117 -0.80 1.91 4.64
N LEU A 118 0.16 2.68 4.13
CA LEU A 118 0.74 3.82 4.81
C LEU A 118 0.46 5.11 4.05
N VAL A 119 0.35 6.18 4.82
CA VAL A 119 0.41 7.55 4.31
C VAL A 119 1.55 8.24 5.02
N CYS A 120 2.30 9.07 4.31
CA CYS A 120 3.49 9.70 4.88
C CYS A 120 3.82 11.06 4.26
N SER A 121 4.79 11.76 4.85
CA SER A 121 5.41 12.92 4.22
C SER A 121 6.26 12.51 3.02
N GLY A 122 6.64 13.45 2.15
CA GLY A 122 7.52 13.16 1.01
C GLY A 122 8.89 12.65 1.44
N ASP A 123 9.46 13.18 2.55
CA ASP A 123 10.73 12.72 3.10
C ASP A 123 10.63 11.30 3.64
N ALA A 124 9.54 10.99 4.33
CA ALA A 124 9.28 9.65 4.83
C ALA A 124 9.07 8.65 3.68
N ALA A 125 8.43 9.04 2.58
CA ALA A 125 8.26 8.17 1.40
C ALA A 125 9.61 7.75 0.81
N ARG A 126 10.55 8.69 0.66
CA ARG A 126 11.93 8.40 0.21
C ARG A 126 12.70 7.54 1.20
N SER A 127 12.55 7.85 2.51
CA SER A 127 13.20 7.09 3.58
C SER A 127 12.69 5.64 3.62
N LEU A 128 11.39 5.41 3.47
CA LEU A 128 10.80 4.06 3.37
C LEU A 128 11.38 3.30 2.18
N GLY A 129 11.52 3.95 1.01
CA GLY A 129 12.18 3.34 -0.14
C GLY A 129 13.62 2.88 0.13
N THR A 130 14.37 3.64 0.92
CA THR A 130 15.72 3.26 1.35
C THR A 130 15.70 2.13 2.39
N ILE A 131 14.81 2.22 3.38
CA ILE A 131 14.67 1.23 4.47
C ILE A 131 14.25 -0.14 3.95
N PHE A 132 13.40 -0.16 2.92
CA PHE A 132 12.88 -1.38 2.29
C PHE A 132 13.49 -1.67 0.92
N ALA A 133 14.67 -1.13 0.62
CA ALA A 133 15.32 -1.31 -0.69
C ALA A 133 15.48 -2.80 -1.07
N ASP A 134 15.71 -3.66 -0.07
CA ASP A 134 15.82 -5.12 -0.22
C ASP A 134 14.48 -5.83 -0.50
N ALA A 135 13.36 -5.17 -0.25
CA ALA A 135 12.01 -5.72 -0.36
C ALA A 135 11.13 -4.98 -1.38
N LEU A 136 11.63 -3.89 -2.01
CA LEU A 136 10.87 -3.16 -3.02
C LEU A 136 10.53 -4.08 -4.19
N ILE A 137 9.25 -4.11 -4.57
CA ILE A 137 8.77 -4.80 -5.78
C ILE A 137 8.59 -3.84 -6.97
N GLU A 138 8.58 -2.55 -6.67
CA GLU A 138 8.57 -1.44 -7.62
C GLU A 138 9.44 -0.32 -7.07
N PRO A 139 10.12 0.48 -7.91
CA PRO A 139 10.84 1.65 -7.43
C PRO A 139 9.87 2.67 -6.82
N VAL A 140 10.35 3.48 -5.88
CA VAL A 140 9.56 4.60 -5.39
C VAL A 140 9.40 5.61 -6.52
N VAL A 141 8.14 5.85 -6.90
CA VAL A 141 7.77 6.78 -7.97
C VAL A 141 7.56 8.17 -7.39
N TYR A 142 8.10 9.18 -8.06
CA TYR A 142 7.78 10.59 -7.83
C TYR A 142 6.98 11.11 -9.03
N ASP A 143 5.72 11.47 -8.82
CA ASP A 143 4.82 11.95 -9.87
C ASP A 143 3.92 13.08 -9.34
N THR A 144 4.27 14.30 -9.69
CA THR A 144 3.49 15.48 -9.30
C THR A 144 2.21 15.67 -10.11
N SER A 145 2.02 14.91 -11.18
CA SER A 145 0.78 14.95 -12.00
C SER A 145 -0.36 14.17 -11.36
N SER A 146 -0.06 13.23 -10.45
CA SER A 146 -1.08 12.50 -9.71
C SER A 146 -1.98 13.44 -8.90
N PRO A 147 -3.31 13.30 -8.93
CA PRO A 147 -4.22 14.10 -8.11
C PRO A 147 -4.23 13.69 -6.63
N ILE A 148 -3.62 12.57 -6.27
CA ILE A 148 -3.70 11.98 -4.93
C ILE A 148 -2.48 12.34 -4.08
N SER A 149 -1.27 12.05 -4.58
CA SER A 149 -0.02 12.22 -3.84
C SER A 149 1.15 12.37 -4.81
N ASP A 150 2.28 12.89 -4.32
CA ASP A 150 3.47 13.04 -5.14
C ASP A 150 4.35 11.78 -5.15
N TYR A 151 4.23 10.89 -4.18
CA TYR A 151 5.06 9.69 -4.04
C TYR A 151 4.22 8.43 -3.90
N TRP A 152 4.73 7.35 -4.49
CA TRP A 152 4.17 6.00 -4.42
C TRP A 152 5.30 5.01 -4.19
N GLY A 153 5.11 4.08 -3.27
CA GLY A 153 6.07 3.01 -3.05
C GLY A 153 5.37 1.71 -2.70
N ARG A 154 5.99 0.60 -3.08
CA ARG A 154 5.45 -0.73 -2.87
C ARG A 154 6.56 -1.72 -2.58
N ALA A 155 6.44 -2.42 -1.46
CA ALA A 155 7.33 -3.49 -1.03
C ALA A 155 6.54 -4.76 -0.72
N PHE A 156 7.22 -5.89 -0.68
CA PHE A 156 6.68 -7.14 -0.18
C PHE A 156 7.65 -7.73 0.85
N VAL A 157 7.23 -7.81 2.10
CA VAL A 157 8.01 -8.40 3.20
C VAL A 157 7.56 -9.84 3.40
N THR A 158 6.47 -10.07 4.10
CA THR A 158 5.69 -11.32 4.17
C THR A 158 4.26 -11.10 3.67
N ALA A 159 3.83 -9.84 3.65
CA ALA A 159 2.67 -9.33 2.97
C ALA A 159 3.04 -8.02 2.25
N ARG A 160 2.13 -7.53 1.41
CA ARG A 160 2.29 -6.27 0.69
C ARG A 160 2.28 -5.09 1.65
N LEU A 161 3.23 -4.18 1.46
CA LEU A 161 3.37 -2.90 2.13
C LEU A 161 3.34 -1.81 1.07
N GLU A 162 2.36 -0.91 1.12
CA GLU A 162 2.21 0.19 0.19
C GLU A 162 2.22 1.53 0.93
N TRP A 163 2.74 2.56 0.27
CA TRP A 163 2.66 3.91 0.80
C TRP A 163 2.42 4.95 -0.27
N ILE A 164 1.68 5.98 0.13
CA ILE A 164 1.59 7.25 -0.58
C ILE A 164 2.28 8.32 0.25
N GLY A 165 3.04 9.19 -0.42
CA GLY A 165 3.77 10.28 0.24
C GLY A 165 3.35 11.64 -0.28
N ALA A 166 3.34 12.63 0.61
CA ALA A 166 2.89 13.99 0.33
C ALA A 166 1.47 14.03 -0.29
N PRO A 167 0.43 13.54 0.43
CA PRO A 167 -0.93 13.58 -0.09
C PRO A 167 -1.37 15.01 -0.35
N LYS A 168 -2.06 15.21 -1.48
CA LYS A 168 -2.51 16.54 -1.93
C LYS A 168 -3.78 16.98 -1.22
N ALA A 169 -3.95 18.29 -1.05
CA ALA A 169 -5.16 18.84 -0.42
C ALA A 169 -6.45 18.47 -1.14
N GLY A 170 -6.39 18.22 -2.46
CA GLY A 170 -7.55 17.82 -3.26
C GLY A 170 -8.22 16.51 -2.82
N VAL A 171 -7.50 15.62 -2.13
CA VAL A 171 -8.09 14.36 -1.64
C VAL A 171 -9.12 14.57 -0.52
N ASP A 172 -9.12 15.74 0.11
CA ASP A 172 -10.08 16.15 1.13
C ASP A 172 -11.30 16.89 0.55
N SER A 173 -11.45 16.98 -0.76
CA SER A 173 -12.57 17.64 -1.44
C SER A 173 -13.41 16.62 -2.22
N PRO A 174 -14.75 16.67 -2.15
CA PRO A 174 -15.61 17.63 -1.44
C PRO A 174 -15.76 17.35 0.06
N SER A 175 -15.15 16.31 0.58
CA SER A 175 -15.21 15.96 2.01
C SER A 175 -13.90 15.32 2.47
N PRO A 176 -13.52 15.49 3.75
CA PRO A 176 -12.28 14.96 4.30
C PRO A 176 -12.09 13.46 4.05
N SER A 177 -10.83 13.08 3.78
CA SER A 177 -10.39 11.70 3.66
C SER A 177 -9.67 11.21 4.93
N ASP A 178 -9.45 9.91 5.04
CA ASP A 178 -8.66 9.31 6.12
C ASP A 178 -7.15 9.24 5.79
N PHE A 179 -6.75 9.81 4.65
CA PHE A 179 -5.36 9.79 4.17
C PHE A 179 -4.86 11.16 3.68
N GLY A 180 -5.67 12.22 3.80
CA GLY A 180 -5.32 13.59 3.37
C GLY A 180 -4.73 14.45 4.49
N PRO A 181 -4.44 15.73 4.18
CA PRO A 181 -3.99 16.71 5.16
C PRO A 181 -4.90 16.89 6.37
N VAL A 182 -6.23 16.74 6.20
CA VAL A 182 -7.17 16.80 7.34
C VAL A 182 -6.91 15.64 8.30
N ALA A 183 -6.74 14.42 7.80
CA ALA A 183 -6.38 13.27 8.63
C ALA A 183 -5.02 13.48 9.32
N ALA A 184 -4.01 13.98 8.59
CA ALA A 184 -2.68 14.25 9.12
C ALA A 184 -2.69 15.20 10.32
N SER A 185 -3.61 16.17 10.35
CA SER A 185 -3.77 17.13 11.46
C SER A 185 -4.52 16.56 12.67
N ARG A 186 -5.14 15.38 12.55
CA ARG A 186 -6.02 14.79 13.56
C ARG A 186 -5.62 13.36 13.96
N LEU A 187 -4.38 12.93 13.63
CA LEU A 187 -3.92 11.58 13.91
C LEU A 187 -4.00 11.26 15.39
N GLU A 188 -4.46 10.06 15.69
CA GLU A 188 -4.51 9.47 17.02
C GLU A 188 -3.39 8.46 17.18
N THR A 189 -2.95 8.24 18.42
CA THR A 189 -1.94 7.22 18.76
C THR A 189 -2.62 6.02 19.37
N VAL A 190 -2.31 4.84 18.83
CA VAL A 190 -2.81 3.54 19.31
C VAL A 190 -1.62 2.71 19.73
N THR A 191 -1.73 2.07 20.91
CA THR A 191 -0.75 1.06 21.36
C THR A 191 -1.14 -0.30 20.79
N TRP A 192 -0.27 -0.88 19.98
CA TRP A 192 -0.45 -2.21 19.41
C TRP A 192 0.82 -3.04 19.63
N GLU A 193 0.72 -4.13 20.37
CA GLU A 193 1.83 -5.06 20.69
C GLU A 193 3.12 -4.35 21.12
N GLY A 194 2.98 -3.30 21.95
CA GLY A 194 4.10 -2.50 22.45
C GLY A 194 4.55 -1.36 21.55
N TRP A 195 4.03 -1.26 20.34
CA TRP A 195 4.33 -0.16 19.42
C TRP A 195 3.31 0.98 19.54
N GLN A 196 3.80 2.21 19.40
CA GLN A 196 2.94 3.41 19.31
C GLN A 196 2.72 3.74 17.83
N LEU A 197 1.50 3.51 17.35
CA LEU A 197 1.14 3.65 15.95
C LEU A 197 0.20 4.83 15.75
N ARG A 198 0.46 5.63 14.74
CA ARG A 198 -0.45 6.72 14.35
C ARG A 198 -1.48 6.22 13.36
N VAL A 199 -2.72 6.62 13.57
CA VAL A 199 -3.86 6.20 12.76
C VAL A 199 -4.84 7.37 12.59
N PRO A 200 -5.61 7.45 11.49
CA PRO A 200 -6.62 8.48 11.32
C PRO A 200 -7.80 8.26 12.29
N PRO A 201 -8.53 9.33 12.67
CA PRO A 201 -9.73 9.20 13.47
C PRO A 201 -10.78 8.29 12.85
N LEU A 202 -11.56 7.61 13.69
CA LEU A 202 -12.60 6.67 13.24
C LEU A 202 -13.70 7.35 12.42
N ASP A 203 -14.06 8.60 12.72
CA ASP A 203 -15.04 9.36 11.95
C ASP A 203 -14.62 9.55 10.48
N LEU A 204 -13.35 9.84 10.22
CA LEU A 204 -12.81 9.94 8.86
C LEU A 204 -12.78 8.58 8.17
N GLN A 205 -12.32 7.52 8.85
CA GLN A 205 -12.32 6.17 8.30
C GLN A 205 -13.75 5.68 7.98
N ARG A 206 -14.72 6.03 8.84
CA ARG A 206 -16.13 5.74 8.61
C ARG A 206 -16.65 6.44 7.35
N ALA A 207 -16.42 7.76 7.24
CA ALA A 207 -16.86 8.56 6.10
C ALA A 207 -16.27 8.03 4.78
N VAL A 208 -14.99 7.70 4.74
CA VAL A 208 -14.35 7.07 3.56
C VAL A 208 -14.95 5.71 3.25
N SER A 209 -15.15 4.86 4.27
CA SER A 209 -15.74 3.53 4.09
C SER A 209 -17.16 3.62 3.54
N GLN A 210 -17.95 4.61 4.00
CA GLN A 210 -19.30 4.85 3.51
C GLN A 210 -19.33 5.29 2.04
N ARG A 211 -18.44 6.24 1.64
CA ARG A 211 -18.32 6.66 0.24
C ARG A 211 -17.90 5.54 -0.71
N ARG A 212 -17.13 4.57 -0.19
CA ARG A 212 -16.68 3.39 -0.94
C ARG A 212 -17.64 2.20 -0.82
N GLU A 213 -18.80 2.39 -0.22
CA GLU A 213 -19.84 1.36 -0.04
C GLU A 213 -19.34 0.10 0.71
N LEU A 214 -18.35 0.26 1.60
CA LEU A 214 -17.79 -0.82 2.40
C LEU A 214 -18.64 -1.06 3.65
N THR A 215 -19.87 -1.55 3.48
CA THR A 215 -20.89 -1.65 4.50
C THR A 215 -20.43 -2.43 5.75
N THR A 216 -19.73 -3.55 5.57
CA THR A 216 -19.16 -4.34 6.68
C THR A 216 -18.17 -3.52 7.50
N ARG A 217 -17.32 -2.71 6.83
CA ARG A 217 -16.36 -1.86 7.52
C ARG A 217 -17.04 -0.72 8.25
N VAL A 218 -18.09 -0.12 7.69
CA VAL A 218 -18.92 0.89 8.36
C VAL A 218 -19.51 0.31 9.64
N ALA A 219 -20.13 -0.87 9.60
CA ALA A 219 -20.72 -1.52 10.78
C ALA A 219 -19.67 -1.81 11.87
N LEU A 220 -18.47 -2.24 11.50
CA LEU A 220 -17.36 -2.44 12.46
C LEU A 220 -16.95 -1.12 13.12
N ILE A 221 -16.83 -0.04 12.36
CA ILE A 221 -16.47 1.27 12.92
C ILE A 221 -17.57 1.81 13.82
N ASP A 222 -18.84 1.66 13.43
CA ASP A 222 -19.99 2.06 14.26
C ASP A 222 -20.00 1.33 15.60
N ALA A 223 -19.70 0.03 15.62
CA ALA A 223 -19.57 -0.74 16.84
C ALA A 223 -18.42 -0.24 17.75
N MET A 224 -17.31 0.24 17.17
CA MET A 224 -16.19 0.80 17.93
C MET A 224 -16.48 2.20 18.48
N LEU A 225 -17.26 3.01 17.78
CA LEU A 225 -17.64 4.36 18.21
C LEU A 225 -18.69 4.35 19.34
N ASN A 226 -19.41 3.24 19.53
CA ASN A 226 -20.43 3.08 20.54
C ASN A 226 -19.95 2.39 21.83
N GLN A 227 -18.63 2.11 21.94
CA GLN A 227 -17.98 1.57 23.14
C GLN A 227 -17.45 2.69 24.03
#